data_08509c18901a23675b391a35ae3fb5b3
#
_entry.id   08509c18901a23675b391a35ae3fb5b3
#
_cell.length_a   1.000
_cell.length_b   1.000
_cell.length_c   1.000
_cell.angle_alpha   90.00
_cell.angle_beta   90.00
_cell.angle_gamma   90.00
#
_symmetry.space_group_name_H-M   'P 1'
#
loop_
_entity.id
_entity.type
_entity.pdbx_description
1 polymer ?
#
loop_
_entity_poly.entity_id
_entity_poly.type
_entity_poly.pdbx_seq_one_letter_code
_entity_poly.pdbx_strand_id
1 'polypeptide(L)'
;MKNLTKNEVKNKNIILIITSILTLLLGVSFFFERSISFIDGCEIFYIVMLLYFGLEFTNYLLTRNQTGMNSLYISLTCLIASVSGLKYMDEPSNLVLTVTLIGWMVIMLIIKLIRIEDLRNKMNYSVFINIFSMSLFILLGFLTITNLYKEITNQVMVLGFFFTINGILNILEVIGNVKFCK
;
A
#
# COMPACT_ATOMS: atom_id res chain seq x y z
N MET A 1 25.72 -9.69 0.54
CA MET A 1 24.72 -8.89 -0.19
C MET A 1 25.27 -8.60 -1.59
N LYS A 2 24.60 -9.03 -2.68
CA LYS A 2 25.03 -8.67 -4.05
C LYS A 2 24.75 -7.18 -4.26
N ASN A 3 25.76 -6.44 -4.75
CA ASN A 3 25.57 -5.04 -5.13
C ASN A 3 24.56 -4.97 -6.28
N LEU A 4 23.44 -4.30 -6.05
CA LEU A 4 22.42 -4.04 -7.06
C LEU A 4 23.06 -3.22 -8.19
N THR A 5 22.85 -3.62 -9.44
CA THR A 5 23.27 -2.80 -10.57
C THR A 5 22.45 -1.50 -10.62
N LYS A 6 23.01 -0.42 -11.17
CA LYS A 6 22.35 0.90 -11.24
C LYS A 6 20.96 0.83 -11.93
N ASN A 7 20.80 -0.08 -12.91
CA ASN A 7 19.55 -0.27 -13.62
C ASN A 7 18.47 -0.97 -12.77
N GLU A 8 18.87 -1.90 -11.90
CA GLU A 8 17.97 -2.66 -11.02
C GLU A 8 17.41 -1.77 -9.91
N VAL A 9 18.23 -0.90 -9.32
CA VAL A 9 17.78 0.12 -8.37
C VAL A 9 16.79 1.08 -9.03
N LYS A 10 17.05 1.47 -10.28
CA LYS A 10 16.16 2.36 -11.06
C LYS A 10 14.79 1.70 -11.30
N ASN A 11 14.76 0.44 -11.72
CA ASN A 11 13.50 -0.28 -11.98
C ASN A 11 12.66 -0.46 -10.72
N LYS A 12 13.28 -0.81 -9.59
CA LYS A 12 12.61 -0.91 -8.30
C LYS A 12 11.94 0.41 -7.90
N ASN A 13 12.64 1.52 -8.04
CA ASN A 13 12.10 2.84 -7.69
C ASN A 13 10.95 3.25 -8.61
N ILE A 14 11.00 2.92 -9.90
CA ILE A 14 9.91 3.19 -10.85
C ILE A 14 8.64 2.44 -10.44
N ILE A 15 8.74 1.15 -10.12
CA ILE A 15 7.57 0.35 -9.71
C ILE A 15 6.98 0.88 -8.40
N LEU A 16 7.82 1.24 -7.42
CA LEU A 16 7.36 1.85 -6.18
C LEU A 16 6.66 3.20 -6.40
N ILE A 17 7.09 3.99 -7.37
CA ILE A 17 6.41 5.24 -7.75
C ILE A 17 5.07 4.93 -8.40
N ILE A 18 5.01 3.97 -9.32
CA ILE A 18 3.77 3.59 -9.99
C ILE A 18 2.73 3.08 -8.99
N THR A 19 3.12 2.19 -8.07
CA THR A 19 2.22 1.67 -7.03
C THR A 19 1.76 2.78 -6.06
N SER A 20 2.63 3.74 -5.75
CA SER A 20 2.29 4.90 -4.91
C SER A 20 1.31 5.85 -5.61
N ILE A 21 1.49 6.07 -6.91
CA ILE A 21 0.54 6.87 -7.72
C ILE A 21 -0.80 6.14 -7.81
N LEU A 22 -0.80 4.82 -7.99
CA LEU A 22 -2.03 4.02 -8.04
C LEU A 22 -2.83 4.13 -6.73
N THR A 23 -2.16 4.02 -5.57
CA THR A 23 -2.82 4.19 -4.27
C THR A 23 -3.34 5.61 -4.06
N LEU A 24 -2.60 6.62 -4.54
CA LEU A 24 -3.03 8.01 -4.48
C LEU A 24 -4.27 8.24 -5.37
N LEU A 25 -4.25 7.73 -6.59
CA LEU A 25 -5.40 7.86 -7.52
C LEU A 25 -6.64 7.15 -6.96
N LEU A 26 -6.48 5.98 -6.35
CA LEU A 26 -7.58 5.30 -5.64
C LEU A 26 -8.18 6.18 -4.55
N GLY A 27 -7.33 6.77 -3.70
CA GLY A 27 -7.81 7.66 -2.64
C GLY A 27 -8.53 8.88 -3.18
N VAL A 28 -7.97 9.51 -4.21
CA VAL A 28 -8.54 10.69 -4.85
C VAL A 28 -9.88 10.37 -5.53
N SER A 29 -10.01 9.20 -6.19
CA SER A 29 -11.28 8.81 -6.82
C SER A 29 -12.44 8.77 -5.83
N PHE A 30 -12.20 8.31 -4.60
CA PHE A 30 -13.21 8.28 -3.54
C PHE A 30 -13.68 9.67 -3.06
N PHE A 31 -12.90 10.73 -3.30
CA PHE A 31 -13.33 12.10 -2.98
C PHE A 31 -14.17 12.75 -4.08
N PHE A 32 -13.86 12.45 -5.34
CA PHE A 32 -14.50 13.15 -6.47
C PHE A 32 -15.89 12.59 -6.80
N GLU A 33 -16.15 11.33 -6.51
CA GLU A 33 -17.45 10.72 -6.76
C GLU A 33 -18.34 10.75 -5.51
N ARG A 34 -19.03 11.89 -5.31
CA ARG A 34 -20.05 12.03 -4.26
C ARG A 34 -21.21 11.01 -4.38
N SER A 35 -21.33 10.35 -5.52
CA SER A 35 -22.38 9.38 -5.85
C SER A 35 -21.91 7.91 -5.75
N ILE A 36 -20.63 7.63 -5.39
CA ILE A 36 -20.19 6.25 -5.20
C ILE A 36 -20.94 5.66 -4.01
N SER A 37 -21.72 4.62 -4.26
CA SER A 37 -22.27 3.80 -3.19
C SER A 37 -21.15 3.06 -2.46
N PHE A 38 -21.41 2.59 -1.25
CA PHE A 38 -20.43 1.76 -0.51
C PHE A 38 -20.05 0.49 -1.30
N ILE A 39 -21.01 -0.11 -2.02
CA ILE A 39 -20.81 -1.29 -2.87
C ILE A 39 -19.80 -0.97 -3.99
N ASP A 40 -20.03 0.12 -4.74
CA ASP A 40 -19.14 0.54 -5.82
C ASP A 40 -17.73 0.86 -5.30
N GLY A 41 -17.64 1.48 -4.12
CA GLY A 41 -16.37 1.76 -3.44
C GLY A 41 -15.60 0.49 -3.09
N CYS A 42 -16.26 -0.56 -2.61
CA CYS A 42 -15.65 -1.86 -2.36
C CYS A 42 -15.16 -2.50 -3.67
N GLU A 43 -15.95 -2.44 -4.73
CA GLU A 43 -15.59 -2.96 -6.04
C GLU A 43 -14.32 -2.32 -6.58
N ILE A 44 -14.28 -0.99 -6.59
CA ILE A 44 -13.11 -0.22 -7.01
C ILE A 44 -11.88 -0.61 -6.18
N PHE A 45 -12.04 -0.74 -4.85
CA PHE A 45 -10.96 -1.17 -3.97
C PHE A 45 -10.38 -2.53 -4.36
N TYR A 46 -11.24 -3.53 -4.58
CA TYR A 46 -10.78 -4.88 -4.93
C TYR A 46 -10.16 -4.95 -6.33
N ILE A 47 -10.67 -4.19 -7.30
CA ILE A 47 -10.07 -4.06 -8.64
C ILE A 47 -8.66 -3.44 -8.53
N VAL A 48 -8.50 -2.39 -7.73
CA VAL A 48 -7.19 -1.76 -7.51
C VAL A 48 -6.23 -2.70 -6.79
N MET A 49 -6.71 -3.51 -5.84
CA MET A 49 -5.87 -4.55 -5.21
C MET A 49 -5.41 -5.60 -6.24
N LEU A 50 -6.24 -5.95 -7.21
CA LEU A 50 -5.85 -6.86 -8.30
C LEU A 50 -4.77 -6.23 -9.20
N LEU A 51 -4.89 -4.95 -9.53
CA LEU A 51 -3.86 -4.22 -10.28
C LEU A 51 -2.54 -4.12 -9.47
N TYR A 52 -2.65 -3.87 -8.18
CA TYR A 52 -1.49 -3.82 -7.28
C TYR A 52 -0.78 -5.17 -7.20
N PHE A 53 -1.54 -6.28 -7.14
CA PHE A 53 -0.99 -7.62 -7.27
C PHE A 53 -0.18 -7.78 -8.56
N GLY A 54 -0.72 -7.42 -9.71
CA GLY A 54 -0.03 -7.53 -11.00
C GLY A 54 1.29 -6.76 -11.04
N LEU A 55 1.30 -5.53 -10.52
CA LEU A 55 2.50 -4.70 -10.46
C LEU A 55 3.58 -5.28 -9.54
N GLU A 56 3.21 -5.69 -8.32
CA GLU A 56 4.17 -6.24 -7.35
C GLU A 56 4.65 -7.64 -7.75
N PHE A 57 3.81 -8.44 -8.40
CA PHE A 57 4.22 -9.73 -8.95
C PHE A 57 5.22 -9.55 -10.09
N THR A 58 4.99 -8.59 -10.98
CA THR A 58 5.95 -8.22 -12.03
C THR A 58 7.26 -7.74 -11.43
N ASN A 59 7.20 -6.90 -10.38
CA ASN A 59 8.38 -6.47 -9.64
C ASN A 59 9.16 -7.65 -9.07
N TYR A 60 8.46 -8.62 -8.46
CA TYR A 60 9.09 -9.84 -7.96
C TYR A 60 9.80 -10.63 -9.06
N LEU A 61 9.16 -10.83 -10.21
CA LEU A 61 9.75 -11.56 -11.33
C LEU A 61 11.02 -10.88 -11.85
N LEU A 62 11.02 -9.55 -11.94
CA LEU A 62 12.16 -8.76 -12.42
C LEU A 62 13.31 -8.68 -11.40
N THR A 63 13.01 -8.74 -10.10
CA THR A 63 13.98 -8.50 -9.02
C THR A 63 14.22 -9.70 -8.12
N ARG A 64 13.69 -10.87 -8.46
CA ARG A 64 13.69 -12.11 -7.66
C ARG A 64 15.02 -12.44 -7.01
N ASN A 65 16.12 -12.25 -7.74
CA ASN A 65 17.47 -12.62 -7.27
C ASN A 65 18.09 -11.59 -6.34
N GLN A 66 17.43 -10.44 -6.07
CA GLN A 66 18.09 -9.26 -5.52
C GLN A 66 17.37 -8.61 -4.34
N THR A 67 16.04 -8.54 -4.38
CA THR A 67 15.25 -7.79 -3.38
C THR A 67 14.57 -8.67 -2.36
N GLY A 68 14.80 -9.99 -2.39
CA GLY A 68 14.13 -10.92 -1.51
C GLY A 68 12.65 -11.12 -1.87
N MET A 69 11.92 -11.72 -0.96
CA MET A 69 10.52 -12.13 -1.18
C MET A 69 9.48 -11.03 -0.86
N ASN A 70 9.89 -9.81 -0.50
CA ASN A 70 8.97 -8.76 -0.03
C ASN A 70 7.86 -8.45 -1.05
N SER A 71 8.22 -8.25 -2.32
CA SER A 71 7.24 -7.99 -3.38
C SER A 71 6.30 -9.18 -3.62
N LEU A 72 6.80 -10.41 -3.43
CA LEU A 72 5.95 -11.61 -3.50
C LEU A 72 4.91 -11.62 -2.37
N TYR A 73 5.30 -11.30 -1.14
CA TYR A 73 4.37 -11.25 -0.01
C TYR A 73 3.30 -10.18 -0.20
N ILE A 74 3.68 -8.97 -0.68
CA ILE A 74 2.71 -7.92 -1.01
C ILE A 74 1.74 -8.43 -2.10
N SER A 75 2.27 -8.99 -3.18
CA SER A 75 1.44 -9.45 -4.30
C SER A 75 0.45 -10.53 -3.86
N LEU A 76 0.89 -11.56 -3.12
CA LEU A 76 0.00 -12.60 -2.61
C LEU A 76 -1.09 -12.05 -1.69
N THR A 77 -0.75 -11.10 -0.83
CA THR A 77 -1.74 -10.46 0.06
C THR A 77 -2.79 -9.69 -0.74
N CYS A 78 -2.36 -8.93 -1.75
CA CYS A 78 -3.27 -8.21 -2.63
C CYS A 78 -4.15 -9.16 -3.47
N LEU A 79 -3.62 -10.29 -3.92
CA LEU A 79 -4.39 -11.32 -4.61
C LEU A 79 -5.46 -11.93 -3.71
N ILE A 80 -5.08 -12.34 -2.50
CA ILE A 80 -6.03 -12.91 -1.53
C ILE A 80 -7.12 -11.89 -1.18
N ALA A 81 -6.74 -10.63 -0.95
CA ALA A 81 -7.69 -9.55 -0.66
C ALA A 81 -8.68 -9.35 -1.81
N SER A 82 -8.19 -9.27 -3.06
CA SER A 82 -9.05 -9.06 -4.23
C SER A 82 -9.98 -10.24 -4.49
N VAL A 83 -9.46 -11.47 -4.47
CA VAL A 83 -10.26 -12.68 -4.74
C VAL A 83 -11.31 -12.90 -3.66
N SER A 84 -10.94 -12.73 -2.38
CA SER A 84 -11.92 -12.85 -1.28
C SER A 84 -13.00 -11.79 -1.37
N GLY A 85 -12.63 -10.55 -1.68
CA GLY A 85 -13.59 -9.45 -1.82
C GLY A 85 -14.55 -9.65 -2.99
N LEU A 86 -14.02 -9.97 -4.18
CA LEU A 86 -14.84 -10.21 -5.37
C LEU A 86 -15.82 -11.38 -5.20
N LYS A 87 -15.46 -12.40 -4.41
CA LYS A 87 -16.37 -13.52 -4.12
C LYS A 87 -17.59 -13.11 -3.27
N TYR A 88 -17.46 -12.08 -2.45
CA TYR A 88 -18.51 -11.62 -1.53
C TYR A 88 -19.18 -10.31 -2.00
N MET A 89 -19.09 -9.99 -3.28
CA MET A 89 -19.63 -8.74 -3.83
C MET A 89 -21.16 -8.67 -3.81
N ASP A 90 -21.83 -9.81 -3.95
CA ASP A 90 -23.30 -9.87 -3.92
C ASP A 90 -23.88 -9.48 -2.54
N GLU A 91 -23.08 -9.64 -1.48
CA GLU A 91 -23.40 -9.19 -0.12
C GLU A 91 -22.16 -8.49 0.48
N PRO A 92 -21.90 -7.22 0.13
CA PRO A 92 -20.73 -6.51 0.65
C PRO A 92 -20.87 -6.32 2.15
N SER A 93 -20.06 -7.03 2.89
CA SER A 93 -20.03 -6.93 4.34
C SER A 93 -18.86 -6.06 4.77
N ASN A 94 -19.13 -5.05 5.62
CA ASN A 94 -18.10 -4.23 6.26
C ASN A 94 -17.02 -5.09 6.92
N LEU A 95 -17.40 -6.27 7.40
CA LEU A 95 -16.48 -7.21 8.05
C LEU A 95 -15.43 -7.76 7.07
N VAL A 96 -15.86 -8.17 5.85
CA VAL A 96 -14.92 -8.68 4.83
C VAL A 96 -13.93 -7.59 4.43
N LEU A 97 -14.41 -6.37 4.17
CA LEU A 97 -13.55 -5.23 3.84
C LEU A 97 -12.58 -4.92 4.99
N THR A 98 -13.07 -4.91 6.22
CA THR A 98 -12.25 -4.63 7.41
C THR A 98 -11.16 -5.68 7.58
N VAL A 99 -11.49 -6.96 7.49
CA VAL A 99 -10.51 -8.07 7.64
C VAL A 99 -9.46 -8.03 6.52
N THR A 100 -9.87 -7.81 5.28
CA THR A 100 -8.94 -7.70 4.15
C THR A 100 -8.01 -6.49 4.29
N LEU A 101 -8.52 -5.34 4.73
CA LEU A 101 -7.74 -4.15 4.99
C LEU A 101 -6.72 -4.37 6.12
N ILE A 102 -7.13 -5.00 7.23
CA ILE A 102 -6.24 -5.34 8.35
C ILE A 102 -5.10 -6.26 7.86
N GLY A 103 -5.43 -7.32 7.13
CA GLY A 103 -4.45 -8.25 6.59
C GLY A 103 -3.41 -7.55 5.70
N TRP A 104 -3.88 -6.70 4.78
CA TRP A 104 -3.00 -5.91 3.92
C TRP A 104 -2.13 -4.94 4.73
N MET A 105 -2.71 -4.24 5.71
CA MET A 105 -1.97 -3.31 6.56
C MET A 105 -0.87 -4.00 7.36
N VAL A 106 -1.13 -5.16 7.95
CA VAL A 106 -0.14 -5.90 8.73
C VAL A 106 1.07 -6.27 7.87
N ILE A 107 0.84 -6.77 6.66
CA ILE A 107 1.93 -7.10 5.74
C ILE A 107 2.72 -5.85 5.33
N MET A 108 2.03 -4.75 5.02
CA MET A 108 2.69 -3.48 4.67
C MET A 108 3.52 -2.94 5.84
N LEU A 109 3.04 -3.07 7.08
CA LEU A 109 3.79 -2.67 8.28
C LEU A 109 5.07 -3.49 8.44
N ILE A 110 5.01 -4.80 8.30
CA ILE A 110 6.19 -5.68 8.39
C ILE A 110 7.22 -5.24 7.34
N ILE A 111 6.81 -4.96 6.12
CA ILE A 111 7.70 -4.54 5.04
C ILE A 111 8.33 -3.18 5.31
N LYS A 112 7.53 -2.22 5.83
CA LYS A 112 8.04 -0.91 6.24
C LYS A 112 9.07 -1.04 7.38
N LEU A 113 8.84 -1.91 8.36
CA LEU A 113 9.80 -2.19 9.44
C LEU A 113 11.12 -2.75 8.90
N ILE A 114 11.07 -3.77 8.03
CA ILE A 114 12.28 -4.33 7.40
C ILE A 114 13.04 -3.24 6.64
N ARG A 115 12.33 -2.37 5.91
CA ARG A 115 12.95 -1.26 5.19
C ARG A 115 13.63 -0.26 6.12
N ILE A 116 12.99 0.09 7.25
CA ILE A 116 13.57 1.00 8.25
C ILE A 116 14.84 0.41 8.85
N GLU A 117 14.85 -0.90 9.16
CA GLU A 117 16.01 -1.59 9.67
C GLU A 117 17.17 -1.57 8.67
N ASP A 118 16.90 -1.87 7.40
CA ASP A 118 17.91 -1.80 6.32
C ASP A 118 18.51 -0.39 6.18
N LEU A 119 17.69 0.66 6.27
CA LEU A 119 18.12 2.06 6.18
C LEU A 119 18.94 2.48 7.41
N ARG A 120 18.53 2.04 8.60
CA ARG A 120 19.25 2.30 9.84
C ARG A 120 20.65 1.68 9.81
N ASN A 121 20.77 0.45 9.34
CA ASN A 121 22.07 -0.24 9.22
C ASN A 121 23.01 0.45 8.24
N LYS A 122 22.48 1.25 7.29
CA LYS A 122 23.25 2.07 6.34
C LYS A 122 23.50 3.50 6.81
N MET A 123 23.10 3.86 8.05
CA MET A 123 23.17 5.21 8.61
C MET A 123 22.55 6.29 7.69
N ASN A 124 21.43 5.97 7.05
CA ASN A 124 20.78 6.85 6.09
C ASN A 124 19.76 7.77 6.79
N TYR A 125 19.84 9.09 6.56
CA TYR A 125 18.90 10.07 7.12
C TYR A 125 17.45 9.87 6.67
N SER A 126 17.21 9.13 5.60
CA SER A 126 15.84 8.79 5.18
C SER A 126 15.09 7.90 6.18
N VAL A 127 15.77 7.33 7.19
CA VAL A 127 15.17 6.58 8.30
C VAL A 127 14.06 7.39 8.99
N PHE A 128 14.28 8.68 9.25
CA PHE A 128 13.30 9.52 9.91
C PHE A 128 12.01 9.69 9.10
N ILE A 129 12.14 9.86 7.77
CA ILE A 129 10.98 9.96 6.87
C ILE A 129 10.19 8.64 6.88
N ASN A 130 10.87 7.50 6.85
CA ASN A 130 10.22 6.20 6.86
C ASN A 130 9.55 5.89 8.21
N ILE A 131 10.16 6.27 9.35
CA ILE A 131 9.53 6.13 10.68
C ILE A 131 8.28 7.01 10.77
N PHE A 132 8.36 8.26 10.36
CA PHE A 132 7.23 9.19 10.35
C PHE A 132 6.08 8.66 9.48
N SER A 133 6.40 8.22 8.26
CA SER A 133 5.43 7.62 7.35
C SER A 133 4.77 6.38 7.96
N MET A 134 5.54 5.49 8.59
CA MET A 134 5.02 4.30 9.25
C MET A 134 4.08 4.66 10.42
N SER A 135 4.45 5.65 11.24
CA SER A 135 3.63 6.09 12.37
C SER A 135 2.28 6.64 11.90
N LEU A 136 2.28 7.48 10.85
CA LEU A 136 1.05 7.99 10.24
C LEU A 136 0.22 6.88 9.61
N PHE A 137 0.86 5.91 8.93
CA PHE A 137 0.17 4.77 8.36
C PHE A 137 -0.58 3.95 9.40
N ILE A 138 0.04 3.69 10.57
CA ILE A 138 -0.59 2.98 11.69
C ILE A 138 -1.79 3.78 12.23
N LEU A 139 -1.60 5.07 12.49
CA LEU A 139 -2.63 5.93 13.06
C LEU A 139 -3.84 6.02 12.14
N LEU A 140 -3.62 6.34 10.87
CA LEU A 140 -4.68 6.45 9.88
C LEU A 140 -5.38 5.13 9.63
N GLY A 141 -4.63 4.03 9.57
CA GLY A 141 -5.19 2.71 9.41
C GLY A 141 -6.08 2.30 10.59
N PHE A 142 -5.65 2.58 11.81
CA PHE A 142 -6.47 2.32 13.00
C PHE A 142 -7.78 3.13 12.98
N LEU A 143 -7.71 4.41 12.62
CA LEU A 143 -8.89 5.25 12.48
C LEU A 143 -9.85 4.73 11.40
N THR A 144 -9.30 4.32 10.26
CA THR A 144 -10.09 3.76 9.14
C THR A 144 -10.80 2.46 9.55
N ILE A 145 -10.06 1.52 10.16
CA ILE A 145 -10.63 0.26 10.64
C ILE A 145 -11.73 0.50 11.67
N THR A 146 -11.50 1.41 12.62
CA THR A 146 -12.50 1.75 13.64
C THR A 146 -13.74 2.36 13.02
N ASN A 147 -13.60 3.22 12.01
CA ASN A 147 -14.72 3.80 11.31
C ASN A 147 -15.51 2.78 10.50
N LEU A 148 -14.82 1.87 9.79
CA LEU A 148 -15.47 0.79 9.03
C LEU A 148 -16.27 -0.14 9.94
N TYR A 149 -15.72 -0.49 11.10
CA TYR A 149 -16.38 -1.37 12.05
C TYR A 149 -17.58 -0.74 12.75
N LYS A 150 -17.46 0.55 13.12
CA LYS A 150 -18.51 1.28 13.87
C LYS A 150 -19.45 2.12 13.01
N GLU A 151 -19.18 2.23 11.71
CA GLU A 151 -19.99 3.02 10.76
C GLU A 151 -20.20 4.49 11.20
N ILE A 152 -19.16 5.10 11.80
CA ILE A 152 -19.26 6.42 12.44
C ILE A 152 -19.51 7.52 11.39
N THR A 153 -18.80 7.45 10.26
CA THR A 153 -18.90 8.44 9.17
C THR A 153 -18.91 7.75 7.81
N ASN A 154 -19.02 8.53 6.73
CA ASN A 154 -18.98 8.00 5.37
C ASN A 154 -17.71 7.16 5.15
N GLN A 155 -17.88 5.85 5.02
CA GLN A 155 -16.82 4.85 4.94
C GLN A 155 -15.94 5.05 3.70
N VAL A 156 -16.55 5.40 2.56
CA VAL A 156 -15.84 5.66 1.29
C VAL A 156 -14.92 6.88 1.44
N MET A 157 -15.39 7.93 2.10
CA MET A 157 -14.61 9.12 2.35
C MET A 157 -13.39 8.84 3.25
N VAL A 158 -13.57 8.03 4.30
CA VAL A 158 -12.47 7.66 5.21
C VAL A 158 -11.43 6.78 4.51
N LEU A 159 -11.86 5.83 3.68
CA LEU A 159 -10.98 5.07 2.80
C LEU A 159 -10.22 5.99 1.83
N GLY A 160 -10.91 6.98 1.26
CA GLY A 160 -10.31 8.00 0.40
C GLY A 160 -9.17 8.74 1.09
N PHE A 161 -9.39 9.22 2.33
CA PHE A 161 -8.35 9.86 3.14
C PHE A 161 -7.17 8.94 3.39
N PHE A 162 -7.44 7.71 3.80
CA PHE A 162 -6.41 6.72 4.09
C PHE A 162 -5.50 6.47 2.87
N PHE A 163 -6.09 6.16 1.72
CA PHE A 163 -5.31 5.85 0.51
C PHE A 163 -4.60 7.07 -0.08
N THR A 164 -5.23 8.26 -0.04
CA THR A 164 -4.61 9.51 -0.51
C THR A 164 -3.36 9.83 0.30
N ILE A 165 -3.47 9.86 1.62
CA ILE A 165 -2.34 10.19 2.49
C ILE A 165 -1.26 9.11 2.38
N ASN A 166 -1.64 7.83 2.36
CA ASN A 166 -0.68 6.74 2.21
C ASN A 166 0.05 6.80 0.86
N GLY A 167 -0.63 7.13 -0.24
CA GLY A 167 -0.02 7.37 -1.54
C GLY A 167 1.03 8.48 -1.50
N ILE A 168 0.70 9.62 -0.89
CA ILE A 168 1.63 10.75 -0.71
C ILE A 168 2.84 10.33 0.13
N LEU A 169 2.62 9.66 1.26
CA LEU A 169 3.69 9.20 2.15
C LEU A 169 4.65 8.23 1.44
N ASN A 170 4.13 7.29 0.66
CA ASN A 170 4.95 6.37 -0.11
C ASN A 170 5.81 7.09 -1.17
N ILE A 171 5.26 8.12 -1.83
CA ILE A 171 6.03 8.96 -2.77
C ILE A 171 7.17 9.69 -2.02
N LEU A 172 6.88 10.27 -0.85
CA LEU A 172 7.88 10.94 -0.02
C LEU A 172 8.99 9.98 0.42
N GLU A 173 8.66 8.74 0.80
CA GLU A 173 9.64 7.70 1.13
C GLU A 173 10.57 7.42 -0.06
N VAL A 174 10.03 7.27 -1.28
CA VAL A 174 10.84 7.00 -2.47
C VAL A 174 11.78 8.18 -2.77
N ILE A 175 11.26 9.42 -2.73
CA ILE A 175 12.07 10.63 -2.97
C ILE A 175 13.16 10.77 -1.90
N GLY A 176 12.82 10.55 -0.62
CA GLY A 176 13.78 10.57 0.47
C GLY A 176 14.89 9.54 0.29
N ASN A 177 14.53 8.31 -0.07
CA ASN A 177 15.50 7.23 -0.29
C ASN A 177 16.42 7.50 -1.47
N VAL A 178 15.93 8.15 -2.55
CA VAL A 178 16.77 8.52 -3.71
C VAL A 178 17.71 9.67 -3.40
N LYS A 179 17.25 10.72 -2.67
CA LYS A 179 18.06 11.90 -2.35
C LYS A 179 19.19 11.62 -1.37
N PHE A 180 18.95 10.76 -0.38
CA PHE A 180 19.89 10.49 0.71
C PHE A 180 20.73 9.22 0.51
N CYS A 181 20.56 8.51 -0.60
CA CYS A 181 21.42 7.37 -0.99
C CYS A 181 22.69 7.77 -1.77
N LYS A 182 23.19 9.02 -1.60
CA LYS A 182 24.47 9.44 -2.19
C LYS A 182 25.63 9.17 -1.25
#